data_0b4fb8bf471e3640293ce9cfd5be6767
#
_entry.id   0b4fb8bf471e3640293ce9cfd5be6767
#
_cell.length_a   1.000
_cell.length_b   1.000
_cell.length_c   1.000
_cell.angle_alpha   90.00
_cell.angle_beta   90.00
_cell.angle_gamma   90.00
#
_symmetry.space_group_name_H-M   'P 1'
#
loop_
_entity.id
_entity.type
_entity.pdbx_description
1 polymer ?
#
loop_
_entity_poly.entity_id
_entity_poly.type
_entity_poly.pdbx_seq_one_letter_code
_entity_poly.pdbx_strand_id
1 'polypeptide(L)'
;SKMNKFIEENGFDTISILHNSSYDFDGFSVCGSRGWFFDSDEEHNEKVLNREVMRLKASIESAKNEEKIVFLHYPPVYENQNCKEILNLLKEKGIKKCYYGHLHGMAAKYAFDDNFEGIDFKLISADRLKFVPLLIKKF
;
A
#
# COMPACT_ATOMS: atom_id res chain seq x y z
N SER A 1 12.11 -13.14 -7.17
CA SER A 1 10.97 -13.14 -8.13
C SER A 1 11.49 -13.04 -9.56
N LYS A 2 10.67 -13.35 -10.56
CA LYS A 2 11.04 -13.16 -11.98
C LYS A 2 11.42 -11.71 -12.28
N MET A 3 10.73 -10.75 -11.66
CA MET A 3 11.00 -9.34 -11.83
C MET A 3 12.33 -8.93 -11.21
N ASN A 4 12.69 -9.41 -10.02
CA ASN A 4 14.01 -9.12 -9.42
C ASN A 4 15.14 -9.64 -10.30
N LYS A 5 14.97 -10.85 -10.84
CA LYS A 5 15.94 -11.41 -11.77
C LYS A 5 16.09 -10.54 -13.03
N PHE A 6 14.98 -10.07 -13.60
CA PHE A 6 15.01 -9.17 -14.74
C PHE A 6 15.73 -7.84 -14.42
N ILE A 7 15.47 -7.24 -13.25
CA ILE A 7 16.12 -6.02 -12.79
C ILE A 7 17.64 -6.23 -12.68
N GLU A 8 18.07 -7.32 -12.03
CA GLU A 8 19.49 -7.68 -11.88
C GLU A 8 20.18 -7.94 -13.22
N GLU A 9 19.56 -8.75 -14.09
CA GLU A 9 20.12 -9.10 -15.41
C GLU A 9 20.25 -7.89 -16.35
N ASN A 10 19.47 -6.83 -16.15
CA ASN A 10 19.54 -5.61 -16.96
C ASN A 10 20.30 -4.45 -16.27
N GLY A 11 20.89 -4.69 -15.11
CA GLY A 11 21.70 -3.69 -14.40
C GLY A 11 20.90 -2.48 -13.91
N PHE A 12 19.61 -2.66 -13.56
CA PHE A 12 18.78 -1.60 -13.02
C PHE A 12 19.01 -1.46 -11.51
N ASP A 13 20.11 -0.83 -11.14
CA ASP A 13 20.56 -0.67 -9.75
C ASP A 13 19.79 0.39 -8.95
N THR A 14 19.06 1.28 -9.64
CA THR A 14 18.24 2.34 -9.03
C THR A 14 16.76 1.96 -8.81
N ILE A 15 16.35 0.75 -9.24
CA ILE A 15 14.98 0.27 -9.15
C ILE A 15 14.88 -0.84 -8.11
N SER A 16 13.95 -0.69 -7.17
CA SER A 16 13.63 -1.71 -6.18
C SER A 16 12.13 -1.97 -6.13
N ILE A 17 11.75 -3.22 -5.90
CA ILE A 17 10.34 -3.62 -5.83
C ILE A 17 9.92 -3.74 -4.38
N LEU A 18 8.95 -2.92 -3.98
CA LEU A 18 8.28 -3.05 -2.69
C LEU A 18 7.24 -4.17 -2.77
N HIS A 19 7.57 -5.33 -2.21
CA HIS A 19 6.68 -6.49 -2.22
C HIS A 19 6.82 -7.31 -0.94
N ASN A 20 5.95 -7.07 0.01
CA ASN A 20 5.96 -7.70 1.34
C ASN A 20 7.28 -7.47 2.10
N SER A 21 7.95 -6.37 1.80
CA SER A 21 9.23 -5.94 2.37
C SER A 21 9.15 -4.47 2.76
N SER A 22 10.21 -3.94 3.34
CA SER A 22 10.36 -2.51 3.61
C SER A 22 11.65 -1.96 3.04
N TYR A 23 11.69 -0.64 2.86
CA TYR A 23 12.90 0.12 2.58
C TYR A 23 13.03 1.24 3.60
N ASP A 24 14.20 1.33 4.22
CA ASP A 24 14.49 2.32 5.24
C ASP A 24 15.21 3.52 4.62
N PHE A 25 14.75 4.72 4.94
CA PHE A 25 15.33 6.00 4.57
C PHE A 25 15.73 6.76 5.85
N ASP A 26 16.29 7.96 5.71
CA ASP A 26 16.60 8.79 6.86
C ASP A 26 15.32 9.26 7.55
N GLY A 27 15.08 8.72 8.75
CA GLY A 27 13.96 9.05 9.62
C GLY A 27 12.61 8.42 9.30
N PHE A 28 12.45 7.66 8.20
CA PHE A 28 11.20 6.94 7.90
C PHE A 28 11.43 5.66 7.11
N SER A 29 10.45 4.77 7.11
CA SER A 29 10.45 3.55 6.31
C SER A 29 9.23 3.49 5.39
N VAL A 30 9.43 2.89 4.21
CA VAL A 30 8.36 2.59 3.27
C VAL A 30 8.04 1.11 3.36
N CYS A 31 6.78 0.78 3.57
CA CYS A 31 6.27 -0.58 3.70
C CYS A 31 5.15 -0.81 2.70
N GLY A 32 4.88 -2.05 2.34
CA GLY A 32 3.74 -2.31 1.48
C GLY A 32 3.56 -3.74 1.04
N SER A 33 2.36 -3.98 0.55
CA SER A 33 1.93 -5.24 -0.06
C SER A 33 0.89 -4.98 -1.14
N ARG A 34 0.32 -6.05 -1.69
CA ARG A 34 -0.81 -5.91 -2.63
C ARG A 34 -2.04 -5.31 -1.94
N GLY A 35 -2.26 -5.61 -0.67
CA GLY A 35 -3.52 -5.33 0.00
C GLY A 35 -4.64 -6.26 -0.45
N TRP A 36 -5.86 -5.93 -0.06
CA TRP A 36 -7.05 -6.70 -0.40
C TRP A 36 -8.20 -5.78 -0.76
N PHE A 37 -8.97 -6.19 -1.77
CA PHE A 37 -10.18 -5.51 -2.21
C PHE A 37 -11.29 -6.56 -2.36
N PHE A 38 -12.48 -6.24 -1.87
CA PHE A 38 -13.66 -7.06 -2.08
C PHE A 38 -14.22 -6.74 -3.47
N ASP A 39 -13.83 -7.51 -4.46
CA ASP A 39 -14.52 -7.51 -5.75
C ASP A 39 -15.74 -8.42 -5.66
N SER A 40 -16.85 -8.00 -6.25
CA SER A 40 -18.13 -8.71 -6.21
C SER A 40 -18.07 -10.13 -6.81
N ASP A 41 -17.05 -10.41 -7.59
CA ASP A 41 -16.86 -11.68 -8.30
C ASP A 41 -15.89 -12.67 -7.63
N GLU A 42 -15.16 -12.25 -6.59
CA GLU A 42 -14.33 -13.15 -5.79
C GLU A 42 -15.08 -13.59 -4.53
N GLU A 43 -15.41 -14.88 -4.44
CA GLU A 43 -15.87 -15.48 -3.18
C GLU A 43 -14.94 -15.06 -2.04
N HIS A 44 -15.52 -14.70 -0.91
CA HIS A 44 -14.82 -14.35 0.33
C HIS A 44 -13.81 -15.43 0.69
N ASN A 45 -12.59 -15.32 0.17
CA ASN A 45 -11.54 -16.27 0.47
C ASN A 45 -10.73 -15.77 1.67
N GLU A 46 -11.25 -16.03 2.88
CA GLU A 46 -10.58 -15.70 4.15
C GLU A 46 -9.11 -16.11 4.19
N LYS A 47 -8.76 -17.23 3.55
CA LYS A 47 -7.35 -17.68 3.51
C LYS A 47 -6.47 -16.71 2.71
N VAL A 48 -7.00 -16.14 1.63
CA VAL A 48 -6.25 -15.18 0.81
C VAL A 48 -6.13 -13.85 1.57
N LEU A 49 -7.23 -13.37 2.17
CA LEU A 49 -7.22 -12.18 3.01
C LEU A 49 -6.22 -12.31 4.16
N ASN A 50 -6.31 -13.39 4.93
CA ASN A 50 -5.39 -13.64 6.05
C ASN A 50 -3.93 -13.66 5.59
N ARG A 51 -3.65 -14.26 4.44
CA ARG A 51 -2.29 -14.26 3.86
C ARG A 51 -1.82 -12.85 3.50
N GLU A 52 -2.69 -12.00 2.94
CA GLU A 52 -2.33 -10.61 2.61
C GLU A 52 -2.11 -9.77 3.89
N VAL A 53 -2.92 -9.95 4.92
CA VAL A 53 -2.71 -9.33 6.23
C VAL A 53 -1.35 -9.73 6.82
N MET A 54 -1.00 -11.02 6.77
CA MET A 54 0.30 -11.51 7.25
C MET A 54 1.48 -10.94 6.44
N ARG A 55 1.34 -10.78 5.13
CA ARG A 55 2.34 -10.18 4.26
C ARG A 55 2.56 -8.71 4.57
N LEU A 56 1.46 -7.96 4.74
CA LEU A 56 1.54 -6.55 5.13
C LEU A 56 2.16 -6.41 6.52
N LYS A 57 1.77 -7.26 7.47
CA LYS A 57 2.37 -7.30 8.80
C LYS A 57 3.88 -7.53 8.73
N ALA A 58 4.32 -8.54 7.98
CA ALA A 58 5.75 -8.82 7.81
C ALA A 58 6.52 -7.64 7.19
N SER A 59 5.92 -6.97 6.19
CA SER A 59 6.48 -5.75 5.60
C SER A 59 6.67 -4.64 6.63
N ILE A 60 5.65 -4.34 7.44
CA ILE A 60 5.69 -3.30 8.46
C ILE A 60 6.70 -3.65 9.58
N GLU A 61 6.75 -4.91 9.99
CA GLU A 61 7.66 -5.39 11.04
C GLU A 61 9.13 -5.46 10.61
N SER A 62 9.39 -5.56 9.30
CA SER A 62 10.77 -5.50 8.77
C SER A 62 11.36 -4.10 8.75
N ALA A 63 10.53 -3.06 8.88
CA ALA A 63 10.94 -1.65 8.87
C ALA A 63 11.61 -1.25 10.19
N LYS A 64 12.74 -0.53 10.09
CA LYS A 64 13.57 -0.15 11.24
C LYS A 64 13.17 1.19 11.87
N ASN A 65 12.66 2.13 11.06
CA ASN A 65 12.27 3.44 11.56
C ASN A 65 10.91 3.38 12.27
N GLU A 66 10.70 4.30 13.22
CA GLU A 66 9.43 4.46 13.91
C GLU A 66 8.35 5.00 12.97
N GLU A 67 8.67 6.04 12.20
CA GLU A 67 7.76 6.56 11.17
C GLU A 67 7.71 5.60 9.98
N LYS A 68 6.52 5.09 9.70
CA LYS A 68 6.26 4.15 8.60
C LYS A 68 5.18 4.70 7.69
N ILE A 69 5.43 4.65 6.40
CA ILE A 69 4.47 5.02 5.34
C ILE A 69 4.13 3.76 4.58
N VAL A 70 2.84 3.45 4.48
CA VAL A 70 2.37 2.22 3.84
C VAL A 70 1.87 2.50 2.43
N PHE A 71 2.23 1.60 1.51
CA PHE A 71 1.75 1.58 0.13
C PHE A 71 1.04 0.27 -0.17
N LEU A 72 -0.18 0.37 -0.65
CA LEU A 72 -0.99 -0.78 -1.06
C LEU A 72 -1.37 -0.65 -2.54
N HIS A 73 -1.56 -1.77 -3.23
CA HIS A 73 -2.17 -1.71 -4.55
C HIS A 73 -3.68 -1.49 -4.42
N TYR A 74 -4.36 -2.28 -3.60
CA TYR A 74 -5.81 -2.17 -3.41
C TYR A 74 -6.18 -1.18 -2.31
N PRO A 75 -7.30 -0.42 -2.47
CA PRO A 75 -7.81 0.50 -1.45
C PRO A 75 -8.34 -0.28 -0.24
N PRO A 76 -7.89 0.01 0.99
CA PRO A 76 -8.46 -0.61 2.19
C PRO A 76 -9.79 0.04 2.63
N VAL A 77 -10.07 1.24 2.10
CA VAL A 77 -11.34 1.96 2.25
C VAL A 77 -11.83 2.37 0.87
N TYR A 78 -13.03 1.96 0.50
CA TYR A 78 -13.62 2.31 -0.79
C TYR A 78 -15.16 2.30 -0.71
N GLU A 79 -15.79 3.42 -1.05
CA GLU A 79 -17.25 3.60 -0.94
C GLU A 79 -17.78 3.18 0.46
N ASN A 80 -18.60 2.13 0.48
CA ASN A 80 -19.18 1.57 1.70
C ASN A 80 -18.47 0.30 2.18
N GLN A 81 -17.31 -0.03 1.59
CA GLN A 81 -16.56 -1.25 1.89
C GLN A 81 -15.24 -0.91 2.59
N ASN A 82 -15.01 -1.52 3.73
CA ASN A 82 -13.81 -1.36 4.50
C ASN A 82 -13.20 -2.72 4.79
N CYS A 83 -11.94 -2.91 4.41
CA CYS A 83 -11.19 -4.11 4.79
C CYS A 83 -10.75 -3.99 6.26
N LYS A 84 -11.60 -4.45 7.18
CA LYS A 84 -11.40 -4.30 8.63
C LYS A 84 -10.09 -4.91 9.11
N GLU A 85 -9.69 -6.05 8.54
CA GLU A 85 -8.48 -6.77 8.91
C GLU A 85 -7.23 -5.94 8.60
N ILE A 86 -7.16 -5.31 7.42
CA ILE A 86 -6.06 -4.41 7.06
C ILE A 86 -6.12 -3.14 7.91
N LEU A 87 -7.27 -2.52 8.09
CA LEU A 87 -7.43 -1.31 8.90
C LEU A 87 -7.00 -1.54 10.35
N ASN A 88 -7.40 -2.66 10.96
CA ASN A 88 -6.99 -3.01 12.30
C ASN A 88 -5.47 -3.21 12.42
N LEU A 89 -4.86 -3.87 11.44
CA LEU A 89 -3.40 -4.03 11.40
C LEU A 89 -2.69 -2.68 11.30
N LEU A 90 -3.14 -1.78 10.41
CA LEU A 90 -2.55 -0.44 10.26
C LEU A 90 -2.62 0.36 11.56
N LYS A 91 -3.77 0.31 12.25
CA LYS A 91 -3.96 0.96 13.56
C LYS A 91 -3.08 0.35 14.64
N GLU A 92 -3.07 -0.99 14.76
CA GLU A 92 -2.20 -1.72 15.72
C GLU A 92 -0.73 -1.35 15.56
N LYS A 93 -0.27 -1.18 14.31
CA LYS A 93 1.10 -0.82 13.99
C LYS A 93 1.38 0.69 14.00
N GLY A 94 0.43 1.52 14.40
CA GLY A 94 0.59 2.96 14.53
C GLY A 94 0.77 3.70 13.20
N ILE A 95 0.36 3.11 12.09
CA ILE A 95 0.46 3.73 10.76
C ILE A 95 -0.44 4.96 10.69
N LYS A 96 0.13 6.08 10.19
CA LYS A 96 -0.58 7.35 10.04
C LYS A 96 -0.83 7.73 8.59
N LYS A 97 -0.12 7.13 7.63
CA LYS A 97 -0.24 7.42 6.20
C LYS A 97 -0.28 6.14 5.40
N CYS A 98 -1.29 6.00 4.57
CA CYS A 98 -1.47 4.90 3.65
C CYS A 98 -1.82 5.40 2.25
N TYR A 99 -0.94 5.13 1.30
CA TYR A 99 -1.15 5.44 -0.11
C TYR A 99 -1.59 4.18 -0.84
N TYR A 100 -2.47 4.33 -1.82
CA TYR A 100 -2.96 3.18 -2.57
C TYR A 100 -3.16 3.50 -4.06
N GLY A 101 -3.29 2.47 -4.88
CA GLY A 101 -3.49 2.55 -6.31
C GLY A 101 -4.80 1.90 -6.76
N HIS A 102 -4.72 1.12 -7.84
CA HIS A 102 -5.78 0.30 -8.42
C HIS A 102 -6.90 1.08 -9.12
N LEU A 103 -7.46 2.12 -8.50
CA LEU A 103 -8.60 2.86 -9.03
C LEU A 103 -8.15 3.82 -10.14
N HIS A 104 -8.74 3.69 -11.32
CA HIS A 104 -8.48 4.50 -12.50
C HIS A 104 -9.76 5.06 -13.11
N GLY A 105 -9.64 6.11 -13.91
CA GLY A 105 -10.75 6.69 -14.67
C GLY A 105 -11.95 7.05 -13.81
N MET A 106 -13.10 6.46 -14.10
CA MET A 106 -14.35 6.72 -13.36
C MET A 106 -14.29 6.21 -11.92
N ALA A 107 -13.65 5.05 -11.67
CA ALA A 107 -13.53 4.50 -10.31
C ALA A 107 -12.71 5.40 -9.39
N ALA A 108 -11.75 6.16 -9.91
CA ALA A 108 -10.97 7.11 -9.13
C ALA A 108 -11.80 8.28 -8.55
N LYS A 109 -13.02 8.51 -9.05
CA LYS A 109 -13.93 9.54 -8.51
C LYS A 109 -14.51 9.13 -7.15
N TYR A 110 -14.56 7.84 -6.87
CA TYR A 110 -15.08 7.28 -5.62
C TYR A 110 -13.95 6.91 -4.65
N ALA A 111 -12.72 7.31 -4.97
CA ALA A 111 -11.58 7.09 -4.09
C ALA A 111 -11.73 7.83 -2.77
N PHE A 112 -11.32 7.19 -1.70
CA PHE A 112 -11.31 7.78 -0.36
C PHE A 112 -9.96 8.49 -0.13
N ASP A 113 -9.96 9.82 -0.26
CA ASP A 113 -8.78 10.67 -0.06
C ASP A 113 -8.96 11.53 1.20
N ASP A 114 -9.06 10.92 2.37
CA ASP A 114 -9.31 11.60 3.65
C ASP A 114 -8.76 10.81 4.85
N ASN A 115 -8.97 11.32 6.06
CA ASN A 115 -8.64 10.63 7.31
C ASN A 115 -9.76 9.65 7.69
N PHE A 116 -9.38 8.39 7.93
CA PHE A 116 -10.25 7.38 8.48
C PHE A 116 -9.61 6.76 9.73
N GLU A 117 -10.26 6.91 10.85
CA GLU A 117 -9.82 6.38 12.14
C GLU A 117 -8.35 6.73 12.50
N GLY A 118 -7.90 7.92 12.16
CA GLY A 118 -6.57 8.44 12.48
C GLY A 118 -5.48 8.06 11.48
N ILE A 119 -5.85 7.52 10.31
CA ILE A 119 -4.95 7.21 9.20
C ILE A 119 -5.36 8.05 7.99
N ASP A 120 -4.40 8.77 7.42
CA ASP A 120 -4.59 9.53 6.17
C ASP A 120 -4.44 8.60 4.98
N PHE A 121 -5.52 8.41 4.22
CA PHE A 121 -5.53 7.64 2.98
C PHE A 121 -5.46 8.54 1.76
N LYS A 122 -4.76 8.10 0.71
CA LYS A 122 -4.71 8.82 -0.54
C LYS A 122 -4.50 7.92 -1.74
N LEU A 123 -5.35 8.12 -2.78
CA LEU A 123 -5.15 7.49 -4.08
C LEU A 123 -3.98 8.15 -4.83
N ILE A 124 -3.05 7.33 -5.31
CA ILE A 124 -1.87 7.78 -6.07
C ILE A 124 -1.77 7.13 -7.46
N SER A 125 -2.89 6.73 -8.04
CA SER A 125 -2.90 6.26 -9.44
C SER A 125 -2.39 7.35 -10.38
N ALA A 126 -1.64 6.97 -11.41
CA ALA A 126 -0.95 7.89 -12.29
C ALA A 126 -1.89 8.90 -12.97
N ASP A 127 -3.05 8.44 -13.46
CA ASP A 127 -4.08 9.28 -14.06
C ASP A 127 -4.73 10.23 -13.04
N ARG A 128 -4.95 9.79 -11.80
CA ARG A 128 -5.42 10.64 -10.68
C ARG A 128 -4.45 11.78 -10.40
N LEU A 129 -3.16 11.50 -10.43
CA LEU A 129 -2.08 12.49 -10.25
C LEU A 129 -1.74 13.25 -11.51
N LYS A 130 -2.47 13.04 -12.63
CA LYS A 130 -2.18 13.65 -13.94
C LYS A 130 -0.74 13.40 -14.40
N PHE A 131 -0.20 12.24 -14.09
CA PHE A 131 1.19 11.82 -14.36
C PHE A 131 2.26 12.74 -13.76
N VAL A 132 1.92 13.48 -12.70
CA VAL A 132 2.86 14.30 -11.93
C VAL A 132 3.20 13.59 -10.62
N PRO A 133 4.48 13.37 -10.29
CA PRO A 133 4.87 12.76 -9.04
C PRO A 133 4.38 13.54 -7.82
N LEU A 134 3.84 12.82 -6.83
CA LEU A 134 3.44 13.39 -5.55
C LEU A 134 4.64 13.41 -4.59
N LEU A 135 4.98 14.57 -4.06
CA LEU A 135 5.94 14.66 -2.97
C LEU A 135 5.29 14.15 -1.67
N ILE A 136 5.81 13.05 -1.13
CA ILE A 136 5.26 12.40 0.07
C ILE A 136 5.96 12.90 1.32
N LYS A 137 7.27 13.09 1.27
CA LYS A 137 8.10 13.56 2.38
C LYS A 137 9.32 14.35 1.88
N LYS A 138 9.71 15.35 2.63
CA LYS A 138 11.01 16.05 2.47
C LYS A 138 11.98 15.50 3.52
N PHE A 139 13.20 15.35 3.12
CA PHE A 139 14.34 15.09 4.02
C PHE A 139 14.81 16.37 4.67
#